data_453cd8656d4b7684b08767f4da0502c3
#
_entry.id   453cd8656d4b7684b08767f4da0502c3
#
_cell.length_a   1.000
_cell.length_b   1.000
_cell.length_c   1.000
_cell.angle_alpha   90.00
_cell.angle_beta   90.00
_cell.angle_gamma   90.00
#
_symmetry.space_group_name_H-M   'P 1'
#
loop_
_entity.id
_entity.type
_entity.pdbx_description
1 polymer ?
#
loop_
_entity_poly.entity_id
_entity_poly.type
_entity_poly.pdbx_seq_one_letter_code
_entity_poly.pdbx_strand_id
1 'polypeptide(L)'
;MAEFSLPKNSKVKPGKHFSAPDGASNVRSFKVYRWSPDDDQNPHIDTYDIDMDNCGPMVLDALIKIKNEVDPTLTFRRSCREGICGSCAMNIDGTNTLACTKSIDDCKNDVKVYPLPHMSVVKDLVPDMTHFYAQYASVEPWLKAKTPVSPAAERLQSVEDREKLDGLYECILCACCSTSCPSYWWNSDKYLGPAILLQSYRWLADSRDEAAGERLDELEDPFKLYRCHTIMNCTNTCPKGLNPGKAIGEIKKMIAERSI
;
A
#
# COMPACT_ATOMS: atom_id res chain seq x y z
N MET A 1 34.43 21.35 -13.06
CA MET A 1 33.43 21.30 -11.96
C MET A 1 32.35 20.32 -12.36
N ALA A 2 31.96 19.41 -11.47
CA ALA A 2 30.83 18.52 -11.76
C ALA A 2 29.53 19.35 -11.75
N GLU A 3 28.77 19.31 -12.82
CA GLU A 3 27.49 19.98 -12.93
C GLU A 3 26.40 19.02 -12.44
N PHE A 4 25.73 19.36 -11.35
CA PHE A 4 24.63 18.57 -10.84
C PHE A 4 23.36 18.90 -11.61
N SER A 5 22.89 17.97 -12.41
CA SER A 5 21.58 18.06 -13.07
C SER A 5 20.57 17.15 -12.39
N LEU A 6 19.33 17.64 -12.24
CA LEU A 6 18.24 16.77 -11.74
C LEU A 6 17.88 15.73 -12.80
N PRO A 7 17.55 14.50 -12.39
CA PRO A 7 17.05 13.48 -13.32
C PRO A 7 15.83 14.00 -14.11
N LYS A 8 15.65 13.47 -15.32
CA LYS A 8 14.47 13.73 -16.13
C LYS A 8 13.20 13.37 -15.33
N ASN A 9 12.16 14.15 -15.47
CA ASN A 9 10.88 13.98 -14.76
C ASN A 9 10.94 14.10 -13.23
N SER A 10 12.02 14.66 -12.67
CA SER A 10 12.18 14.83 -11.22
C SER A 10 11.47 16.07 -10.65
N LYS A 11 10.98 16.96 -11.49
CA LYS A 11 10.29 18.18 -11.08
C LYS A 11 8.80 18.10 -11.36
N VAL A 12 7.98 18.27 -10.31
CA VAL A 12 6.54 18.42 -10.44
C VAL A 12 6.24 19.89 -10.82
N LYS A 13 5.50 20.11 -11.90
CA LYS A 13 5.11 21.42 -12.40
C LYS A 13 3.66 21.74 -12.05
N PRO A 14 3.25 23.01 -12.02
CA PRO A 14 1.83 23.37 -12.08
C PRO A 14 1.21 22.84 -13.38
N GLY A 15 0.03 22.27 -13.28
CA GLY A 15 -0.73 21.75 -14.40
C GLY A 15 -1.94 22.62 -14.74
N LYS A 16 -3.02 22.00 -15.18
CA LYS A 16 -4.27 22.65 -15.54
C LYS A 16 -5.12 22.96 -14.32
N HIS A 17 -5.98 23.97 -14.44
CA HIS A 17 -7.01 24.26 -13.44
C HIS A 17 -8.39 24.11 -14.09
N PHE A 18 -9.21 23.29 -13.50
CA PHE A 18 -10.60 23.05 -13.89
C PHE A 18 -11.51 23.67 -12.83
N SER A 19 -12.16 24.76 -13.19
CA SER A 19 -13.07 25.48 -12.30
C SER A 19 -14.36 24.71 -12.08
N ALA A 20 -14.99 24.90 -10.93
CA ALA A 20 -16.32 24.38 -10.64
C ALA A 20 -17.37 24.96 -11.60
N PRO A 21 -18.52 24.27 -11.79
CA PRO A 21 -19.63 24.82 -12.55
C PRO A 21 -20.14 26.15 -11.99
N ASP A 22 -20.67 27.02 -12.88
CA ASP A 22 -21.28 28.30 -12.47
C ASP A 22 -22.41 28.06 -11.46
N GLY A 23 -22.39 28.81 -10.35
CA GLY A 23 -23.39 28.73 -9.30
C GLY A 23 -23.12 27.67 -8.21
N ALA A 24 -22.01 26.94 -8.27
CA ALA A 24 -21.62 26.03 -7.20
C ALA A 24 -21.35 26.81 -5.90
N SER A 25 -21.97 26.37 -4.79
CA SER A 25 -21.86 27.05 -3.48
C SER A 25 -20.93 26.34 -2.50
N ASN A 26 -20.68 25.06 -2.70
CA ASN A 26 -19.88 24.19 -1.81
C ASN A 26 -18.71 23.58 -2.57
N VAL A 27 -17.73 24.41 -2.90
CA VAL A 27 -16.59 23.99 -3.75
C VAL A 27 -15.41 23.55 -2.91
N ARG A 28 -14.81 22.40 -3.30
CA ARG A 28 -13.57 21.86 -2.73
C ARG A 28 -12.54 21.61 -3.82
N SER A 29 -11.29 22.03 -3.59
CA SER A 29 -10.20 21.86 -4.54
C SER A 29 -9.46 20.53 -4.32
N PHE A 30 -9.25 19.79 -5.40
CA PHE A 30 -8.44 18.58 -5.44
C PHE A 30 -7.21 18.80 -6.30
N LYS A 31 -6.03 18.67 -5.69
CA LYS A 31 -4.72 18.78 -6.35
C LYS A 31 -4.20 17.39 -6.65
N VAL A 32 -4.32 16.95 -7.88
CA VAL A 32 -4.07 15.57 -8.30
C VAL A 32 -2.80 15.50 -9.13
N TYR A 33 -1.91 14.59 -8.76
CA TYR A 33 -0.71 14.27 -9.53
C TYR A 33 -1.09 13.64 -10.87
N ARG A 34 -0.50 14.17 -11.94
CA ARG A 34 -0.69 13.73 -13.31
C ARG A 34 0.66 13.46 -13.97
N TRP A 35 0.74 12.34 -14.65
CA TRP A 35 1.88 11.95 -15.47
C TRP A 35 1.49 10.83 -16.44
N SER A 36 2.01 10.92 -17.67
CA SER A 36 1.85 9.88 -18.68
C SER A 36 3.23 9.47 -19.22
N PRO A 37 3.48 8.18 -19.45
CA PRO A 37 4.70 7.72 -20.11
C PRO A 37 4.78 8.19 -21.59
N ASP A 38 3.63 8.52 -22.20
CA ASP A 38 3.53 8.88 -23.61
C ASP A 38 4.00 10.32 -23.90
N ASP A 39 4.03 11.20 -22.89
CA ASP A 39 4.17 12.63 -23.09
C ASP A 39 5.61 13.14 -22.97
N ASP A 40 6.57 12.36 -22.59
CA ASP A 40 7.98 12.78 -22.34
C ASP A 40 8.12 14.09 -21.52
N GLN A 41 7.12 14.41 -20.69
CA GLN A 41 7.00 15.61 -19.89
C GLN A 41 7.26 15.31 -18.41
N ASN A 42 7.66 16.34 -17.67
CA ASN A 42 7.69 16.26 -16.21
C ASN A 42 6.27 16.08 -15.66
N PRO A 43 6.12 15.36 -14.54
CA PRO A 43 4.83 15.29 -13.87
C PRO A 43 4.35 16.67 -13.45
N HIS A 44 3.03 16.82 -13.37
CA HIS A 44 2.38 18.07 -12.99
C HIS A 44 1.23 17.82 -12.01
N ILE A 45 0.76 18.89 -11.39
CA ILE A 45 -0.41 18.86 -10.51
C ILE A 45 -1.55 19.58 -11.19
N ASP A 46 -2.59 18.86 -11.55
CA ASP A 46 -3.84 19.46 -11.98
C ASP A 46 -4.71 19.79 -10.76
N THR A 47 -5.40 20.91 -10.83
CA THR A 47 -6.34 21.35 -9.79
C THR A 47 -7.75 21.23 -10.32
N TYR A 48 -8.61 20.54 -9.57
CA TYR A 48 -10.02 20.35 -9.89
C TYR A 48 -10.86 20.94 -8.76
N ASP A 49 -11.65 21.96 -9.06
CA ASP A 49 -12.63 22.52 -8.15
C ASP A 49 -13.96 21.78 -8.33
N ILE A 50 -14.35 21.02 -7.32
CA ILE A 50 -15.50 20.13 -7.37
C ILE A 50 -16.61 20.64 -6.48
N ASP A 51 -17.82 20.71 -7.05
CA ASP A 51 -19.04 20.95 -6.28
C ASP A 51 -19.37 19.73 -5.44
N MET A 52 -19.33 19.90 -4.12
CA MET A 52 -19.54 18.86 -3.14
C MET A 52 -21.01 18.54 -2.91
N ASP A 53 -21.96 19.42 -3.29
CA ASP A 53 -23.40 19.17 -3.08
C ASP A 53 -23.89 17.96 -3.90
N ASN A 54 -23.18 17.64 -4.98
CA ASN A 54 -23.45 16.51 -5.85
C ASN A 54 -22.30 15.49 -5.88
N CYS A 55 -21.53 15.38 -4.78
CA CYS A 55 -20.42 14.45 -4.64
C CYS A 55 -20.61 13.57 -3.39
N GLY A 56 -20.21 12.30 -3.48
CA GLY A 56 -20.17 11.44 -2.29
C GLY A 56 -19.06 11.88 -1.31
N PRO A 57 -19.10 11.38 -0.06
CA PRO A 57 -18.26 11.89 1.04
C PRO A 57 -16.80 11.42 1.01
N MET A 58 -16.47 10.44 0.16
CA MET A 58 -15.12 9.85 0.14
C MET A 58 -14.25 10.45 -0.96
N VAL A 59 -12.94 10.50 -0.74
CA VAL A 59 -11.98 10.98 -1.76
C VAL A 59 -12.13 10.20 -3.07
N LEU A 60 -12.44 8.89 -3.03
CA LEU A 60 -12.71 8.12 -4.23
C LEU A 60 -13.92 8.63 -5.01
N ASP A 61 -14.96 9.11 -4.33
CA ASP A 61 -16.14 9.64 -5.00
C ASP A 61 -15.80 10.90 -5.81
N ALA A 62 -14.99 11.78 -5.23
CA ALA A 62 -14.49 12.96 -5.94
C ALA A 62 -13.62 12.57 -7.16
N LEU A 63 -12.72 11.59 -7.03
CA LEU A 63 -11.91 11.11 -8.15
C LEU A 63 -12.76 10.50 -9.27
N ILE A 64 -13.82 9.76 -8.91
CA ILE A 64 -14.79 9.21 -9.89
C ILE A 64 -15.53 10.35 -10.58
N LYS A 65 -15.99 11.35 -9.84
CA LYS A 65 -16.67 12.54 -10.39
C LYS A 65 -15.75 13.30 -11.34
N ILE A 66 -14.49 13.55 -10.95
CA ILE A 66 -13.48 14.18 -11.82
C ILE A 66 -13.37 13.39 -13.13
N LYS A 67 -13.16 12.06 -13.04
CA LYS A 67 -12.98 11.23 -14.23
C LYS A 67 -14.22 11.19 -15.14
N ASN A 68 -15.40 11.19 -14.59
CA ASN A 68 -16.63 11.03 -15.36
C ASN A 68 -17.13 12.35 -15.97
N GLU A 69 -16.94 13.49 -15.28
CA GLU A 69 -17.59 14.74 -15.61
C GLU A 69 -16.61 15.83 -16.06
N VAL A 70 -15.33 15.78 -15.62
CA VAL A 70 -14.37 16.87 -15.83
C VAL A 70 -13.22 16.44 -16.73
N ASP A 71 -12.53 15.34 -16.39
CA ASP A 71 -11.33 14.88 -17.09
C ASP A 71 -11.29 13.35 -17.20
N PRO A 72 -11.77 12.77 -18.29
CA PRO A 72 -11.82 11.33 -18.50
C PRO A 72 -10.43 10.68 -18.62
N THR A 73 -9.37 11.48 -18.80
CA THR A 73 -7.99 10.99 -18.94
C THR A 73 -7.35 10.60 -17.60
N LEU A 74 -7.92 11.05 -16.46
CA LEU A 74 -7.41 10.73 -15.13
C LEU A 74 -7.42 9.20 -14.90
N THR A 75 -6.26 8.66 -14.50
CA THR A 75 -6.08 7.22 -14.35
C THR A 75 -5.81 6.83 -12.89
N PHE A 76 -6.62 5.92 -12.35
CA PHE A 76 -6.46 5.35 -11.01
C PHE A 76 -7.11 3.96 -10.94
N ARG A 77 -6.68 3.17 -9.95
CA ARG A 77 -7.29 1.85 -9.67
C ARG A 77 -8.39 1.99 -8.63
N ARG A 78 -9.46 1.24 -8.82
CA ARG A 78 -10.54 1.11 -7.84
C ARG A 78 -11.32 -0.18 -8.07
N SER A 79 -12.00 -0.69 -7.02
CA SER A 79 -12.90 -1.83 -7.14
C SER A 79 -13.96 -1.83 -6.04
N CYS A 80 -13.69 -2.39 -4.85
CA CYS A 80 -14.68 -2.72 -3.82
C CYS A 80 -15.43 -1.53 -3.20
N ARG A 81 -14.82 -0.36 -3.06
CA ARG A 81 -15.32 0.86 -2.39
C ARG A 81 -15.56 0.72 -0.87
N GLU A 82 -15.12 -0.35 -0.25
CA GLU A 82 -15.37 -0.69 1.17
C GLU A 82 -14.10 -1.08 1.94
N GLY A 83 -12.90 -0.72 1.41
CA GLY A 83 -11.63 -0.96 2.10
C GLY A 83 -11.17 -2.42 2.13
N ILE A 84 -11.58 -3.27 1.16
CA ILE A 84 -11.25 -4.70 1.13
C ILE A 84 -10.23 -5.07 0.04
N CYS A 85 -10.31 -4.47 -1.15
CA CYS A 85 -9.46 -4.89 -2.28
C CYS A 85 -8.08 -4.23 -2.32
N GLY A 86 -7.84 -3.15 -1.58
CA GLY A 86 -6.57 -2.41 -1.57
C GLY A 86 -6.24 -1.62 -2.84
N SER A 87 -7.02 -1.74 -3.92
CA SER A 87 -6.67 -1.20 -5.23
C SER A 87 -6.64 0.32 -5.31
N CYS A 88 -7.41 1.03 -4.48
CA CYS A 88 -7.44 2.49 -4.43
C CYS A 88 -6.43 3.08 -3.42
N ALA A 89 -5.37 2.34 -3.08
CA ALA A 89 -4.31 2.83 -2.22
C ALA A 89 -3.53 3.95 -2.92
N MET A 90 -3.39 5.09 -2.25
CA MET A 90 -2.67 6.26 -2.73
C MET A 90 -2.25 7.15 -1.57
N ASN A 91 -1.46 8.18 -1.84
CA ASN A 91 -1.09 9.16 -0.82
C ASN A 91 -2.08 10.33 -0.85
N ILE A 92 -2.79 10.53 0.24
CA ILE A 92 -3.77 11.61 0.40
C ILE A 92 -3.31 12.51 1.54
N ASP A 93 -3.08 13.78 1.26
CA ASP A 93 -2.57 14.78 2.21
C ASP A 93 -1.32 14.36 2.99
N GLY A 94 -0.42 13.60 2.31
CA GLY A 94 0.83 13.11 2.90
C GLY A 94 0.72 11.77 3.63
N THR A 95 -0.47 11.18 3.72
CA THR A 95 -0.69 9.87 4.35
C THR A 95 -1.07 8.81 3.31
N ASN A 96 -0.41 7.65 3.33
CA ASN A 96 -0.81 6.53 2.49
C ASN A 96 -2.05 5.87 3.07
N THR A 97 -3.12 5.84 2.29
CA THR A 97 -4.43 5.29 2.72
C THR A 97 -5.26 4.86 1.51
N LEU A 98 -6.47 4.39 1.76
CA LEU A 98 -7.42 4.00 0.72
C LEU A 98 -8.37 5.17 0.41
N ALA A 99 -8.48 5.54 -0.85
CA ALA A 99 -9.38 6.64 -1.26
C ALA A 99 -10.86 6.33 -0.99
N CYS A 100 -11.24 5.05 -0.97
CA CYS A 100 -12.64 4.65 -0.72
C CYS A 100 -13.08 4.74 0.75
N THR A 101 -12.14 4.86 1.69
CA THR A 101 -12.43 4.96 3.13
C THR A 101 -11.93 6.26 3.75
N LYS A 102 -11.22 7.09 2.98
CA LYS A 102 -10.79 8.41 3.44
C LYS A 102 -11.89 9.42 3.20
N SER A 103 -12.48 9.95 4.28
CA SER A 103 -13.46 11.03 4.19
C SER A 103 -12.81 12.32 3.67
N ILE A 104 -13.54 13.05 2.82
CA ILE A 104 -13.14 14.36 2.34
C ILE A 104 -13.12 15.37 3.50
N ASP A 105 -14.01 15.24 4.47
CA ASP A 105 -14.08 16.12 5.63
C ASP A 105 -12.86 16.01 6.55
N ASP A 106 -12.19 14.84 6.55
CA ASP A 106 -10.94 14.64 7.29
C ASP A 106 -9.71 15.20 6.55
N CYS A 107 -9.88 15.73 5.35
CA CYS A 107 -8.81 16.30 4.55
C CYS A 107 -8.69 17.80 4.75
N LYS A 108 -7.52 18.35 4.38
CA LYS A 108 -7.29 19.80 4.32
C LYS A 108 -8.17 20.45 3.25
N ASN A 109 -8.29 21.77 3.27
CA ASN A 109 -9.09 22.50 2.29
C ASN A 109 -8.73 22.17 0.84
N ASP A 110 -7.44 22.07 0.52
CA ASP A 110 -6.92 21.62 -0.76
C ASP A 110 -6.47 20.15 -0.62
N VAL A 111 -7.29 19.22 -1.06
CA VAL A 111 -6.99 17.79 -0.96
C VAL A 111 -5.89 17.43 -1.96
N LYS A 112 -4.75 16.97 -1.47
CA LYS A 112 -3.61 16.57 -2.30
C LYS A 112 -3.61 15.08 -2.52
N VAL A 113 -3.61 14.64 -3.77
CA VAL A 113 -3.65 13.24 -4.14
C VAL A 113 -2.46 12.88 -5.03
N TYR A 114 -1.66 11.92 -4.55
CA TYR A 114 -0.47 11.42 -5.22
C TYR A 114 -0.52 9.89 -5.32
N PRO A 115 0.22 9.26 -6.25
CA PRO A 115 0.41 7.81 -6.21
C PRO A 115 1.14 7.39 -4.94
N LEU A 116 1.14 6.10 -4.61
CA LEU A 116 1.96 5.58 -3.52
C LEU A 116 3.44 5.94 -3.76
N PRO A 117 4.13 6.51 -2.74
CA PRO A 117 5.49 6.99 -2.90
C PRO A 117 6.50 5.85 -3.10
N HIS A 118 7.64 6.17 -3.74
CA HIS A 118 8.77 5.26 -3.95
C HIS A 118 8.44 3.96 -4.74
N MET A 119 7.38 3.98 -5.52
CA MET A 119 7.09 3.02 -6.58
C MET A 119 7.13 3.74 -7.93
N SER A 120 7.57 3.06 -8.98
CA SER A 120 7.47 3.59 -10.34
C SER A 120 6.01 3.86 -10.69
N VAL A 121 5.75 4.96 -11.37
CA VAL A 121 4.40 5.32 -11.80
C VAL A 121 4.17 4.77 -13.21
N VAL A 122 3.09 4.02 -13.38
CA VAL A 122 2.64 3.54 -14.70
C VAL A 122 1.93 4.68 -15.44
N LYS A 123 0.99 5.34 -14.77
CA LYS A 123 0.29 6.54 -15.23
C LYS A 123 -0.46 7.19 -14.07
N ASP A 124 -0.40 8.50 -13.95
CA ASP A 124 -1.11 9.30 -12.93
C ASP A 124 -0.99 8.71 -11.50
N LEU A 125 -2.09 8.19 -10.96
CA LEU A 125 -2.17 7.62 -9.61
C LEU A 125 -1.93 6.10 -9.56
N VAL A 126 -1.47 5.49 -10.66
CA VAL A 126 -1.26 4.04 -10.79
C VAL A 126 0.21 3.70 -10.59
N PRO A 127 0.62 3.16 -9.43
CA PRO A 127 1.97 2.66 -9.21
C PRO A 127 2.17 1.27 -9.85
N ASP A 128 3.42 0.96 -10.21
CA ASP A 128 3.83 -0.39 -10.59
C ASP A 128 4.00 -1.27 -9.35
N MET A 129 3.19 -2.32 -9.28
CA MET A 129 3.17 -3.27 -8.17
C MET A 129 3.95 -4.56 -8.48
N THR A 130 4.62 -4.67 -9.63
CA THR A 130 5.26 -5.91 -10.09
C THR A 130 6.30 -6.41 -9.09
N HIS A 131 7.19 -5.54 -8.64
CA HIS A 131 8.22 -5.90 -7.65
C HIS A 131 7.61 -6.30 -6.30
N PHE A 132 6.61 -5.58 -5.83
CA PHE A 132 5.91 -5.87 -4.59
C PHE A 132 5.27 -7.28 -4.60
N TYR A 133 4.63 -7.65 -5.69
CA TYR A 133 4.03 -8.99 -5.83
C TYR A 133 5.09 -10.08 -6.07
N ALA A 134 6.22 -9.77 -6.71
CA ALA A 134 7.34 -10.70 -6.78
C ALA A 134 7.92 -11.02 -5.39
N GLN A 135 8.08 -10.01 -4.53
CA GLN A 135 8.47 -10.20 -3.13
C GLN A 135 7.42 -11.01 -2.35
N TYR A 136 6.12 -10.77 -2.59
CA TYR A 136 5.06 -11.55 -1.97
C TYR A 136 5.12 -13.02 -2.41
N ALA A 137 5.31 -13.29 -3.68
CA ALA A 137 5.46 -14.66 -4.19
C ALA A 137 6.70 -15.37 -3.62
N SER A 138 7.79 -14.63 -3.37
CA SER A 138 9.04 -15.20 -2.86
C SER A 138 8.95 -15.78 -1.44
N VAL A 139 7.96 -15.37 -0.65
CA VAL A 139 7.74 -15.93 0.70
C VAL A 139 6.74 -17.08 0.71
N GLU A 140 6.36 -17.56 -0.47
CA GLU A 140 5.48 -18.72 -0.66
C GLU A 140 4.21 -18.62 0.23
N PRO A 141 3.31 -17.67 -0.03
CA PRO A 141 2.19 -17.33 0.83
C PRO A 141 1.02 -18.32 0.69
N TRP A 142 1.31 -19.60 0.93
CA TRP A 142 0.35 -20.70 0.95
C TRP A 142 0.74 -21.72 2.01
N LEU A 143 -0.23 -22.53 2.44
CA LEU A 143 -0.03 -23.56 3.43
C LEU A 143 0.95 -24.63 2.92
N LYS A 144 2.03 -24.86 3.65
CA LYS A 144 2.97 -25.95 3.42
C LYS A 144 2.75 -27.05 4.46
N ALA A 145 2.14 -28.13 4.02
CA ALA A 145 1.85 -29.26 4.89
C ALA A 145 2.30 -30.56 4.22
N LYS A 146 3.20 -31.27 4.89
CA LYS A 146 3.81 -32.53 4.42
C LYS A 146 2.99 -33.76 4.86
N THR A 147 2.30 -33.66 6.00
CA THR A 147 1.49 -34.74 6.55
C THR A 147 0.24 -34.96 5.69
N PRO A 148 0.04 -36.16 5.14
CA PRO A 148 -1.16 -36.44 4.36
C PRO A 148 -2.43 -36.32 5.20
N VAL A 149 -3.48 -35.76 4.64
CA VAL A 149 -4.83 -35.73 5.23
C VAL A 149 -5.75 -36.57 4.36
N SER A 150 -6.65 -37.34 4.96
CA SER A 150 -7.68 -38.04 4.22
C SER A 150 -8.45 -37.05 3.34
N PRO A 151 -8.78 -37.37 2.08
CA PRO A 151 -9.55 -36.47 1.21
C PRO A 151 -10.89 -36.01 1.80
N ALA A 152 -11.42 -36.71 2.79
CA ALA A 152 -12.65 -36.37 3.51
C ALA A 152 -12.42 -35.63 4.84
N ALA A 153 -11.18 -35.31 5.19
CA ALA A 153 -10.84 -34.66 6.47
C ALA A 153 -10.20 -33.28 6.26
N GLU A 154 -10.48 -32.35 7.17
CA GLU A 154 -9.85 -31.06 7.23
C GLU A 154 -8.61 -31.08 8.14
N ARG A 155 -7.71 -30.11 7.93
CA ARG A 155 -6.65 -29.81 8.89
C ARG A 155 -7.25 -29.04 10.05
N LEU A 156 -7.39 -29.73 11.20
CA LEU A 156 -7.98 -29.12 12.39
C LEU A 156 -7.04 -28.06 12.97
N GLN A 157 -7.64 -27.03 13.53
CA GLN A 157 -6.96 -25.95 14.24
C GLN A 157 -7.79 -25.63 15.50
N SER A 158 -7.12 -25.45 16.64
CA SER A 158 -7.82 -25.01 17.85
C SER A 158 -8.30 -23.57 17.73
N VAL A 159 -9.24 -23.16 18.58
CA VAL A 159 -9.72 -21.77 18.62
C VAL A 159 -8.56 -20.84 19.00
N GLU A 160 -7.75 -21.23 19.97
CA GLU A 160 -6.60 -20.46 20.45
C GLU A 160 -5.53 -20.29 19.36
N ASP A 161 -5.29 -21.31 18.53
CA ASP A 161 -4.37 -21.21 17.41
C ASP A 161 -4.94 -20.34 16.28
N ARG A 162 -6.25 -20.42 16.06
CA ARG A 162 -6.93 -19.56 15.09
C ARG A 162 -6.84 -18.07 15.48
N GLU A 163 -7.00 -17.77 16.77
CA GLU A 163 -6.90 -16.40 17.29
C GLU A 163 -5.51 -15.78 17.07
N LYS A 164 -4.43 -16.57 17.02
CA LYS A 164 -3.08 -16.09 16.70
C LYS A 164 -2.96 -15.49 15.30
N LEU A 165 -3.90 -15.79 14.42
CA LEU A 165 -3.93 -15.25 13.05
C LEU A 165 -4.68 -13.93 12.94
N ASP A 166 -5.40 -13.51 13.99
CA ASP A 166 -6.11 -12.24 14.00
C ASP A 166 -5.13 -11.06 13.95
N GLY A 167 -5.43 -10.10 13.09
CA GLY A 167 -4.51 -9.02 12.77
C GLY A 167 -3.40 -9.37 11.77
N LEU A 168 -3.43 -10.57 11.18
CA LEU A 168 -2.47 -11.01 10.16
C LEU A 168 -3.15 -11.33 8.83
N TYR A 169 -4.18 -12.18 8.83
CA TYR A 169 -4.87 -12.63 7.60
C TYR A 169 -5.72 -11.53 6.95
N GLU A 170 -6.08 -10.49 7.69
CA GLU A 170 -6.85 -9.35 7.18
C GLU A 170 -6.06 -8.40 6.29
N CYS A 171 -4.76 -8.66 6.11
CA CYS A 171 -3.93 -7.86 5.23
C CYS A 171 -4.42 -7.95 3.77
N ILE A 172 -4.75 -6.79 3.20
CA ILE A 172 -5.30 -6.65 1.84
C ILE A 172 -4.23 -6.35 0.77
N LEU A 173 -2.95 -6.45 1.11
CA LEU A 173 -1.83 -6.20 0.19
C LEU A 173 -1.88 -4.83 -0.53
N CYS A 174 -2.40 -3.81 0.13
CA CYS A 174 -2.55 -2.47 -0.45
C CYS A 174 -1.22 -1.69 -0.60
N ALA A 175 -0.13 -2.19 -0.04
CA ALA A 175 1.21 -1.60 -0.02
C ALA A 175 1.35 -0.25 0.73
N CYS A 176 0.31 0.30 1.38
CA CYS A 176 0.42 1.55 2.14
C CYS A 176 1.55 1.52 3.17
N CYS A 177 1.71 0.42 3.91
CA CYS A 177 2.76 0.25 4.92
C CYS A 177 4.16 0.13 4.32
N SER A 178 4.34 -0.61 3.23
CA SER A 178 5.64 -0.76 2.56
C SER A 178 6.10 0.57 1.96
N THR A 179 5.22 1.28 1.29
CA THR A 179 5.52 2.58 0.67
C THR A 179 5.64 3.74 1.67
N SER A 180 5.30 3.55 2.94
CA SER A 180 5.57 4.52 4.02
C SER A 180 6.83 4.21 4.83
N CYS A 181 7.52 3.11 4.54
CA CYS A 181 8.69 2.66 5.28
C CYS A 181 9.99 3.21 4.67
N PRO A 182 10.77 4.07 5.38
CA PRO A 182 12.03 4.58 4.86
C PRO A 182 13.03 3.49 4.50
N SER A 183 13.09 2.40 5.27
CA SER A 183 13.97 1.26 4.95
C SER A 183 13.58 0.61 3.61
N TYR A 184 12.30 0.56 3.27
CA TYR A 184 11.83 0.05 1.99
C TYR A 184 12.14 1.02 0.85
N TRP A 185 12.10 2.32 1.08
CA TRP A 185 12.44 3.32 0.06
C TRP A 185 13.87 3.14 -0.47
N TRP A 186 14.82 2.85 0.44
CA TRP A 186 16.25 2.79 0.12
C TRP A 186 16.75 1.39 -0.25
N ASN A 187 16.05 0.33 0.16
CA ASN A 187 16.50 -1.06 0.04
C ASN A 187 15.41 -2.00 -0.50
N SER A 188 14.46 -1.51 -1.29
CA SER A 188 13.35 -2.35 -1.80
C SER A 188 13.81 -3.51 -2.67
N ASP A 189 15.03 -3.45 -3.20
CA ASP A 189 15.67 -4.54 -3.97
C ASP A 189 15.90 -5.80 -3.12
N LYS A 190 16.11 -5.67 -1.82
CA LYS A 190 16.44 -6.77 -0.90
C LYS A 190 15.51 -6.87 0.30
N TYR A 191 15.13 -5.73 0.88
CA TYR A 191 14.25 -5.69 2.05
C TYR A 191 12.81 -6.03 1.64
N LEU A 192 12.24 -7.07 2.25
CA LEU A 192 10.89 -7.53 1.94
C LEU A 192 9.80 -6.52 2.29
N GLY A 193 10.08 -5.65 3.23
CA GLY A 193 9.12 -4.63 3.66
C GLY A 193 8.03 -5.13 4.61
N PRO A 194 7.30 -4.19 5.23
CA PRO A 194 6.36 -4.52 6.31
C PRO A 194 5.22 -5.43 5.88
N ALA A 195 4.65 -5.25 4.68
CA ALA A 195 3.52 -6.05 4.22
C ALA A 195 3.91 -7.52 4.02
N ILE A 196 5.04 -7.76 3.38
CA ILE A 196 5.49 -9.12 3.07
C ILE A 196 5.95 -9.83 4.34
N LEU A 197 6.63 -9.13 5.25
CA LEU A 197 7.03 -9.70 6.54
C LEU A 197 5.81 -10.00 7.44
N LEU A 198 4.75 -9.19 7.41
CA LEU A 198 3.50 -9.50 8.09
C LEU A 198 2.88 -10.78 7.50
N GLN A 199 2.87 -10.92 6.18
CA GLN A 199 2.38 -12.12 5.50
C GLN A 199 3.25 -13.35 5.79
N SER A 200 4.58 -13.17 5.92
CA SER A 200 5.47 -14.27 6.34
C SER A 200 5.13 -14.75 7.75
N TYR A 201 4.93 -13.81 8.69
CA TYR A 201 4.55 -14.15 10.06
C TYR A 201 3.18 -14.83 10.12
N ARG A 202 2.23 -14.45 9.26
CA ARG A 202 0.94 -15.11 9.17
C ARG A 202 1.08 -16.63 8.95
N TRP A 203 2.03 -17.06 8.12
CA TRP A 203 2.29 -18.47 7.87
C TRP A 203 3.13 -19.13 8.97
N LEU A 204 4.04 -18.40 9.60
CA LEU A 204 4.80 -18.88 10.76
C LEU A 204 3.91 -19.10 11.99
N ALA A 205 2.85 -18.30 12.15
CA ALA A 205 1.90 -18.40 13.25
C ALA A 205 0.79 -19.45 13.02
N ASP A 206 0.64 -19.96 11.79
CA ASP A 206 -0.41 -20.94 11.45
C ASP A 206 -0.01 -22.34 11.92
N SER A 207 -0.67 -22.86 12.92
CA SER A 207 -0.39 -24.20 13.50
C SER A 207 -0.54 -25.36 12.52
N ARG A 208 -1.13 -25.11 11.35
CA ARG A 208 -1.29 -26.10 10.28
C ARG A 208 -0.12 -26.10 9.30
N ASP A 209 0.73 -25.06 9.32
CA ASP A 209 1.93 -24.98 8.47
C ASP A 209 3.08 -25.76 9.10
N GLU A 210 3.66 -26.68 8.34
CA GLU A 210 4.73 -27.58 8.80
C GLU A 210 6.12 -27.14 8.33
N ALA A 211 6.23 -25.94 7.70
CA ALA A 211 7.48 -25.45 7.11
C ALA A 211 8.09 -24.27 7.87
N ALA A 212 7.77 -24.09 9.16
CA ALA A 212 8.24 -22.94 9.94
C ALA A 212 9.79 -22.81 9.92
N GLY A 213 10.54 -23.91 10.02
CA GLY A 213 11.99 -23.92 9.94
C GLY A 213 12.51 -23.40 8.61
N GLU A 214 11.99 -23.91 7.49
CA GLU A 214 12.35 -23.49 6.13
C GLU A 214 12.05 -22.00 5.91
N ARG A 215 10.90 -21.53 6.37
CA ARG A 215 10.50 -20.12 6.27
C ARG A 215 11.42 -19.19 7.07
N LEU A 216 11.84 -19.61 8.27
CA LEU A 216 12.77 -18.85 9.08
C LEU A 216 14.16 -18.79 8.44
N ASP A 217 14.65 -19.92 7.86
CA ASP A 217 15.93 -19.95 7.13
C ASP A 217 15.96 -18.96 5.97
N GLU A 218 14.86 -18.87 5.21
CA GLU A 218 14.74 -17.92 4.10
C GLU A 218 14.67 -16.46 4.54
N LEU A 219 14.14 -16.19 5.73
CA LEU A 219 13.99 -14.84 6.29
C LEU A 219 15.24 -14.39 7.04
N GLU A 220 16.07 -15.30 7.54
CA GLU A 220 17.30 -15.00 8.30
C GLU A 220 18.40 -14.43 7.39
N ASP A 221 18.20 -13.21 6.95
CA ASP A 221 19.08 -12.48 6.05
C ASP A 221 19.23 -11.02 6.52
N PRO A 222 20.46 -10.48 6.53
CA PRO A 222 20.74 -9.11 6.99
C PRO A 222 19.92 -8.04 6.27
N PHE A 223 19.51 -8.30 5.03
CA PHE A 223 18.77 -7.34 4.20
C PHE A 223 17.27 -7.65 4.18
N LYS A 224 16.86 -8.91 4.04
CA LYS A 224 15.43 -9.28 3.93
C LYS A 224 14.62 -8.88 5.16
N LEU A 225 15.15 -9.13 6.37
CA LEU A 225 14.45 -8.92 7.64
C LEU A 225 15.03 -7.76 8.45
N TYR A 226 16.37 -7.74 8.64
CA TYR A 226 17.02 -6.89 9.65
C TYR A 226 17.15 -5.42 9.25
N ARG A 227 16.71 -5.02 8.04
CA ARG A 227 16.56 -3.61 7.66
C ARG A 227 15.37 -2.93 8.35
N CYS A 228 14.54 -3.67 9.08
CA CYS A 228 13.53 -3.07 9.94
C CYS A 228 14.18 -2.44 11.18
N HIS A 229 14.10 -1.11 11.28
CA HIS A 229 14.57 -0.30 12.40
C HIS A 229 13.46 0.15 13.35
N THR A 230 12.30 -0.47 13.27
CA THR A 230 11.16 -0.21 14.18
C THR A 230 10.69 1.25 14.18
N ILE A 231 10.66 1.88 13.00
CA ILE A 231 10.21 3.27 12.82
C ILE A 231 8.69 3.41 13.04
N MET A 232 7.93 2.32 12.84
CA MET A 232 6.49 2.18 13.08
C MET A 232 5.56 2.94 12.12
N ASN A 233 6.07 3.60 11.08
CA ASN A 233 5.23 4.22 10.04
C ASN A 233 4.25 3.23 9.42
N CYS A 234 4.66 1.97 9.25
CA CYS A 234 3.87 0.89 8.69
C CYS A 234 2.59 0.60 9.50
N THR A 235 2.67 0.66 10.82
CA THR A 235 1.53 0.45 11.71
C THR A 235 0.60 1.66 11.70
N ASN A 236 1.17 2.87 11.74
CA ASN A 236 0.38 4.11 11.76
C ASN A 236 -0.41 4.36 10.48
N THR A 237 0.09 3.88 9.34
CA THR A 237 -0.52 4.12 8.02
C THR A 237 -1.44 2.98 7.57
N CYS A 238 -1.50 1.86 8.29
CA CYS A 238 -2.28 0.70 7.85
C CYS A 238 -3.79 1.00 7.86
N PRO A 239 -4.49 0.99 6.70
CA PRO A 239 -5.92 1.30 6.66
C PRO A 239 -6.81 0.22 7.29
N LYS A 240 -6.22 -0.95 7.60
CA LYS A 240 -6.89 -2.05 8.31
C LYS A 240 -6.54 -2.08 9.82
N GLY A 241 -5.73 -1.12 10.32
CA GLY A 241 -5.31 -1.08 11.72
C GLY A 241 -4.38 -2.23 12.14
N LEU A 242 -3.72 -2.89 11.19
CA LEU A 242 -2.81 -4.01 11.48
C LEU A 242 -1.47 -3.50 12.02
N ASN A 243 -0.71 -4.39 12.66
CA ASN A 243 0.60 -4.06 13.23
C ASN A 243 1.75 -4.86 12.58
N PRO A 244 2.24 -4.44 11.40
CA PRO A 244 3.39 -5.10 10.77
C PRO A 244 4.67 -5.05 11.62
N GLY A 245 4.85 -3.98 12.40
CA GLY A 245 6.01 -3.84 13.29
C GLY A 245 6.07 -4.93 14.36
N LYS A 246 4.92 -5.29 14.96
CA LYS A 246 4.81 -6.41 15.91
C LYS A 246 5.12 -7.75 15.21
N ALA A 247 4.54 -8.00 14.04
CA ALA A 247 4.80 -9.22 13.28
C ALA A 247 6.29 -9.43 12.97
N ILE A 248 6.99 -8.36 12.55
CA ILE A 248 8.44 -8.39 12.32
C ILE A 248 9.20 -8.68 13.61
N GLY A 249 8.78 -8.12 14.73
CA GLY A 249 9.36 -8.39 16.05
C GLY A 249 9.24 -9.87 16.44
N GLU A 250 8.07 -10.47 16.21
CA GLU A 250 7.85 -11.91 16.49
C GLU A 250 8.71 -12.80 15.58
N ILE A 251 8.88 -12.49 14.29
CA ILE A 251 9.82 -13.24 13.43
C ILE A 251 11.22 -13.20 14.00
N LYS A 252 11.73 -12.02 14.39
CA LYS A 252 13.06 -11.87 14.97
C LYS A 252 13.22 -12.65 16.25
N LYS A 253 12.17 -12.68 17.09
CA LYS A 253 12.12 -13.47 18.32
C LYS A 253 12.22 -14.96 18.02
N MET A 254 11.41 -15.49 17.08
CA MET A 254 11.45 -16.91 16.68
C MET A 254 12.82 -17.33 16.17
N ILE A 255 13.51 -16.48 15.40
CA ILE A 255 14.88 -16.76 14.93
C ILE A 255 15.85 -16.80 16.12
N ALA A 256 15.77 -15.85 17.05
CA ALA A 256 16.63 -15.82 18.22
C ALA A 256 16.43 -17.04 19.13
N GLU A 257 15.18 -17.44 19.38
CA GLU A 257 14.83 -18.61 20.20
C GLU A 257 15.32 -19.93 19.57
N ARG A 258 15.36 -20.01 18.23
CA ARG A 258 15.89 -21.17 17.51
C ARG A 258 17.42 -21.29 17.60
N SER A 259 18.12 -20.19 17.83
CA SER A 259 19.58 -20.13 17.88
C SER A 259 20.17 -20.44 19.26
N ILE A 260 19.30 -20.62 20.27
CA ILE A 260 19.66 -20.99 21.66
C ILE A 260 19.48 -22.51 21.86
#